data_6fd111a4d828e43e93dd6365c238d4db
#
_entry.id   6fd111a4d828e43e93dd6365c238d4db
#
_cell.length_a   1.000
_cell.length_b   1.000
_cell.length_c   1.000
_cell.angle_alpha   90.00
_cell.angle_beta   90.00
_cell.angle_gamma   90.00
#
_symmetry.space_group_name_H-M   'P 1'
#
loop_
_entity.id
_entity.type
_entity.pdbx_description
1 polymer ?
#
loop_
_entity_poly.entity_id
_entity_poly.type
_entity_poly.pdbx_seq_one_letter_code
_entity_poly.pdbx_strand_id
1 'polypeptide(L)'
;MNDLVQTFNLTKRYGGRTVVDGLNLRIPRGAVYGFLGPNGSGKSTTMKMLLSLVRPTGGRVLIDGEPMTRRTRRRHLARIGALIESPPGYGHLTGAENMRILQRLLDLPDRDVARAVDAVRMGGQMGKRVREYSLGMKQRLGIAMALARRPSLLILDEPVNGLDPAGIEEIRRLVRDLASDGVTVMVSSHLLGEIDRTATVLGIIARGTLIFQGTRAELAGASAPDTLLECSDPAAASGLLVARGAAPVRDRDLLRIPGLTRRATADAVAVLVREGIGVYAVRQEERSLEDVFMALTRGGGL
;
A
#
# COMPACT_ATOMS: atom_id res chain seq x y z
N MET A 1 11.71 17.70 -1.64
CA MET A 1 11.07 16.74 -2.54
C MET A 1 9.83 17.39 -3.13
N ASN A 2 9.56 17.19 -4.42
CA ASN A 2 8.40 17.82 -5.09
C ASN A 2 7.23 16.84 -5.05
N ASP A 3 6.31 17.01 -4.09
CA ASP A 3 5.15 16.14 -3.94
C ASP A 3 4.12 16.44 -5.03
N LEU A 4 3.63 15.40 -5.72
CA LEU A 4 2.55 15.54 -6.70
C LEU A 4 1.19 15.61 -6.02
N VAL A 5 1.00 14.84 -4.93
CA VAL A 5 -0.23 14.87 -4.13
C VAL A 5 0.11 15.17 -2.69
N GLN A 6 -0.63 16.12 -2.12
CA GLN A 6 -0.57 16.43 -0.70
C GLN A 6 -1.99 16.50 -0.13
N THR A 7 -2.16 16.04 1.09
CA THR A 7 -3.40 16.26 1.83
C THR A 7 -3.11 16.92 3.15
N PHE A 8 -4.02 17.76 3.62
CA PHE A 8 -3.90 18.47 4.88
C PHE A 8 -5.15 18.25 5.71
N ASN A 9 -5.02 17.50 6.81
CA ASN A 9 -6.07 17.14 7.74
C ASN A 9 -7.33 16.61 7.03
N LEU A 10 -7.11 15.80 5.97
CA LEU A 10 -8.19 15.29 5.13
C LEU A 10 -9.09 14.39 5.96
N THR A 11 -10.36 14.77 6.06
CA THR A 11 -11.33 14.09 6.94
C THR A 11 -12.60 13.76 6.18
N LYS A 12 -13.15 12.57 6.44
CA LYS A 12 -14.46 12.15 5.95
C LYS A 12 -15.30 11.50 7.03
N ARG A 13 -16.51 12.04 7.19
CA ARG A 13 -17.56 11.50 8.06
C ARG A 13 -18.77 11.11 7.24
N TYR A 14 -19.36 9.97 7.58
CA TYR A 14 -20.66 9.51 7.06
C TYR A 14 -21.59 9.29 8.26
N GLY A 15 -22.68 10.06 8.32
CA GLY A 15 -23.52 10.09 9.52
C GLY A 15 -22.67 10.47 10.75
N GLY A 16 -22.75 9.74 11.83
CA GLY A 16 -21.93 9.95 13.03
C GLY A 16 -20.53 9.32 13.00
N ARG A 17 -20.18 8.55 11.95
CA ARG A 17 -18.94 7.77 11.89
C ARG A 17 -17.85 8.51 11.09
N THR A 18 -16.69 8.70 11.69
CA THR A 18 -15.49 9.15 10.99
C THR A 18 -14.81 7.94 10.33
N VAL A 19 -14.62 8.01 9.01
CA VAL A 19 -14.00 6.94 8.21
C VAL A 19 -12.56 7.28 7.84
N VAL A 20 -12.29 8.58 7.64
CA VAL A 20 -10.93 9.12 7.45
C VAL A 20 -10.79 10.31 8.38
N ASP A 21 -9.72 10.35 9.16
CA ASP A 21 -9.52 11.36 10.21
C ASP A 21 -8.15 12.01 10.10
N GLY A 22 -8.14 13.29 9.77
CA GLY A 22 -6.96 14.13 9.79
C GLY A 22 -5.80 13.69 8.91
N LEU A 23 -6.06 13.02 7.77
CA LEU A 23 -5.04 12.37 6.94
C LEU A 23 -4.11 13.39 6.25
N ASN A 24 -2.79 13.24 6.45
CA ASN A 24 -1.74 14.09 5.88
C ASN A 24 -0.82 13.26 4.97
N LEU A 25 -1.25 13.02 3.73
CA LEU A 25 -0.47 12.29 2.73
C LEU A 25 0.52 13.20 2.01
N ARG A 26 1.67 12.63 1.65
CA ARG A 26 2.66 13.21 0.73
C ARG A 26 3.09 12.15 -0.27
N ILE A 27 2.71 12.33 -1.53
CA ILE A 27 3.05 11.41 -2.62
C ILE A 27 4.05 12.10 -3.53
N PRO A 28 5.34 11.69 -3.51
CA PRO A 28 6.36 12.28 -4.35
C PRO A 28 6.09 12.03 -5.83
N ARG A 29 6.50 12.96 -6.67
CA ARG A 29 6.41 12.81 -8.13
C ARG A 29 7.30 11.66 -8.62
N GLY A 30 6.77 10.83 -9.51
CA GLY A 30 7.45 9.66 -10.07
C GLY A 30 7.58 8.47 -9.10
N ALA A 31 7.03 8.58 -7.88
CA ALA A 31 7.07 7.49 -6.92
C ALA A 31 5.99 6.43 -7.21
N VAL A 32 6.27 5.20 -6.80
CA VAL A 32 5.24 4.19 -6.52
C VAL A 32 4.89 4.30 -5.04
N TYR A 33 3.71 4.84 -4.76
CA TYR A 33 3.19 5.01 -3.41
C TYR A 33 2.29 3.83 -3.04
N GLY A 34 2.76 2.97 -2.15
CA GLY A 34 1.98 1.87 -1.59
C GLY A 34 1.08 2.36 -0.45
N PHE A 35 -0.25 2.34 -0.64
CA PHE A 35 -1.22 2.75 0.37
C PHE A 35 -1.83 1.53 1.04
N LEU A 36 -1.32 1.19 2.22
CA LEU A 36 -1.57 -0.06 2.92
C LEU A 36 -2.52 0.11 4.10
N GLY A 37 -3.28 -0.94 4.38
CA GLY A 37 -4.14 -0.98 5.56
C GLY A 37 -5.20 -2.07 5.47
N PRO A 38 -5.77 -2.52 6.59
CA PRO A 38 -6.81 -3.53 6.60
C PRO A 38 -8.07 -3.06 5.88
N ASN A 39 -8.95 -4.01 5.55
CA ASN A 39 -10.25 -3.69 4.96
C ASN A 39 -11.05 -2.77 5.90
N GLY A 40 -11.70 -1.75 5.32
CA GLY A 40 -12.42 -0.75 6.11
C GLY A 40 -11.56 0.33 6.78
N SER A 41 -10.23 0.36 6.58
CA SER A 41 -9.34 1.37 7.16
C SER A 41 -9.49 2.78 6.57
N GLY A 42 -10.20 2.94 5.43
CA GLY A 42 -10.42 4.22 4.77
C GLY A 42 -9.67 4.41 3.45
N LYS A 43 -8.94 3.40 2.92
CA LYS A 43 -8.16 3.48 1.67
C LYS A 43 -9.00 3.96 0.49
N SER A 44 -10.03 3.21 0.10
CA SER A 44 -10.87 3.55 -1.06
C SER A 44 -11.60 4.89 -0.87
N THR A 45 -12.02 5.23 0.37
CA THR A 45 -12.62 6.53 0.68
C THR A 45 -11.61 7.66 0.46
N THR A 46 -10.37 7.48 0.87
CA THR A 46 -9.29 8.45 0.64
C THR A 46 -9.04 8.64 -0.85
N MET A 47 -8.88 7.55 -1.61
CA MET A 47 -8.71 7.61 -3.07
C MET A 47 -9.89 8.29 -3.77
N LYS A 48 -11.13 8.00 -3.37
CA LYS A 48 -12.32 8.68 -3.89
C LYS A 48 -12.30 10.18 -3.58
N MET A 49 -11.77 10.62 -2.43
CA MET A 49 -11.60 12.04 -2.11
C MET A 49 -10.52 12.70 -2.98
N LEU A 50 -9.39 12.02 -3.24
CA LEU A 50 -8.35 12.51 -4.16
C LEU A 50 -8.91 12.71 -5.58
N LEU A 51 -9.82 11.83 -6.01
CA LEU A 51 -10.50 11.89 -7.31
C LEU A 51 -11.72 12.83 -7.33
N SER A 52 -12.01 13.54 -6.23
CA SER A 52 -13.22 14.38 -6.13
C SER A 52 -14.54 13.63 -6.39
N LEU A 53 -14.53 12.29 -6.27
CA LEU A 53 -15.73 11.44 -6.31
C LEU A 53 -16.51 11.53 -5.00
N VAL A 54 -15.82 11.74 -3.89
CA VAL A 54 -16.39 11.98 -2.57
C VAL A 54 -15.87 13.30 -2.05
N ARG A 55 -16.78 14.18 -1.60
CA ARG A 55 -16.41 15.45 -0.99
C ARG A 55 -15.88 15.21 0.43
N PRO A 56 -14.70 15.73 0.79
CA PRO A 56 -14.23 15.73 2.16
C PRO A 56 -15.20 16.48 3.09
N THR A 57 -15.29 16.06 4.34
CA THR A 57 -16.00 16.77 5.40
C THR A 57 -15.12 17.88 5.99
N GLY A 58 -13.80 17.66 5.98
CA GLY A 58 -12.79 18.63 6.44
C GLY A 58 -11.45 18.42 5.71
N GLY A 59 -10.57 19.38 5.86
CA GLY A 59 -9.25 19.35 5.22
C GLY A 59 -9.28 19.71 3.74
N ARG A 60 -8.13 19.48 3.07
CA ARG A 60 -7.95 19.79 1.65
C ARG A 60 -6.98 18.83 0.96
N VAL A 61 -7.13 18.73 -0.36
CA VAL A 61 -6.24 17.99 -1.27
C VAL A 61 -5.57 18.99 -2.19
N LEU A 62 -4.26 18.86 -2.38
CA LEU A 62 -3.50 19.57 -3.39
C LEU A 62 -2.97 18.55 -4.41
N ILE A 63 -3.09 18.92 -5.68
CA ILE A 63 -2.47 18.19 -6.81
C ILE A 63 -1.53 19.19 -7.49
N ASP A 64 -0.25 18.83 -7.58
CA ASP A 64 0.78 19.70 -8.16
C ASP A 64 0.83 21.09 -7.50
N GLY A 65 0.69 21.13 -6.16
CA GLY A 65 0.66 22.35 -5.35
C GLY A 65 -0.65 23.15 -5.41
N GLU A 66 -1.61 22.77 -6.27
CA GLU A 66 -2.86 23.50 -6.45
C GLU A 66 -4.05 22.77 -5.79
N PRO A 67 -4.93 23.48 -5.04
CA PRO A 67 -6.06 22.85 -4.38
C PRO A 67 -7.07 22.21 -5.36
N MET A 68 -7.50 20.98 -5.04
CA MET A 68 -8.60 20.28 -5.70
C MET A 68 -9.93 20.91 -5.27
N THR A 69 -10.51 21.74 -6.12
CA THR A 69 -11.79 22.46 -5.90
C THR A 69 -12.77 22.19 -7.03
N ARG A 70 -13.99 22.68 -6.90
CA ARG A 70 -14.98 22.63 -8.01
C ARG A 70 -14.48 23.31 -9.29
N ARG A 71 -13.64 24.37 -9.17
CA ARG A 71 -13.10 25.15 -10.30
C ARG A 71 -11.89 24.44 -10.95
N THR A 72 -11.03 23.79 -10.14
CA THR A 72 -9.77 23.19 -10.60
C THR A 72 -9.89 21.70 -10.96
N ARG A 73 -10.91 21.00 -10.40
CA ARG A 73 -11.03 19.53 -10.52
C ARG A 73 -11.00 19.03 -11.97
N ARG A 74 -11.61 19.72 -12.93
CA ARG A 74 -11.66 19.29 -14.33
C ARG A 74 -10.25 19.23 -14.93
N ARG A 75 -9.41 20.23 -14.63
CA ARG A 75 -8.02 20.28 -15.07
C ARG A 75 -7.18 19.21 -14.40
N HIS A 76 -7.33 18.99 -13.08
CA HIS A 76 -6.59 17.96 -12.36
C HIS A 76 -7.00 16.56 -12.81
N LEU A 77 -8.30 16.26 -12.88
CA LEU A 77 -8.81 14.95 -13.32
C LEU A 77 -8.44 14.61 -14.76
N ALA A 78 -8.20 15.61 -15.60
CA ALA A 78 -7.68 15.38 -16.95
C ALA A 78 -6.28 14.73 -16.97
N ARG A 79 -5.51 14.86 -15.87
CA ARG A 79 -4.15 14.35 -15.72
C ARG A 79 -4.06 13.19 -14.71
N ILE A 80 -5.19 12.67 -14.26
CA ILE A 80 -5.28 11.55 -13.32
C ILE A 80 -5.98 10.40 -14.01
N GLY A 81 -5.33 9.24 -14.05
CA GLY A 81 -5.96 7.96 -14.38
C GLY A 81 -6.35 7.23 -13.11
N ALA A 82 -7.46 6.51 -13.13
CA ALA A 82 -7.88 5.77 -11.95
C ALA A 82 -8.59 4.46 -12.31
N LEU A 83 -8.34 3.44 -11.49
CA LEU A 83 -9.07 2.18 -11.44
C LEU A 83 -9.51 1.96 -9.99
N ILE A 84 -10.80 2.20 -9.72
CA ILE A 84 -11.38 2.13 -8.37
C ILE A 84 -12.47 1.06 -8.35
N GLU A 85 -12.41 0.19 -7.34
CA GLU A 85 -13.33 -0.92 -7.06
C GLU A 85 -13.26 -2.05 -8.10
N SER A 86 -13.92 -1.92 -9.25
CA SER A 86 -13.96 -2.98 -10.28
C SER A 86 -13.49 -2.46 -11.63
N PRO A 87 -12.89 -3.35 -12.45
CA PRO A 87 -12.50 -2.99 -13.80
C PRO A 87 -13.70 -2.50 -14.61
N PRO A 88 -13.62 -1.31 -15.23
CA PRO A 88 -14.69 -0.78 -16.06
C PRO A 88 -14.77 -1.55 -17.38
N GLY A 89 -15.94 -1.51 -18.02
CA GLY A 89 -16.11 -2.03 -19.38
C GLY A 89 -17.44 -2.75 -19.58
N TYR A 90 -17.92 -2.68 -20.82
CA TYR A 90 -19.13 -3.37 -21.24
C TYR A 90 -18.76 -4.82 -21.63
N GLY A 91 -19.23 -5.80 -20.86
CA GLY A 91 -18.88 -7.21 -21.05
C GLY A 91 -19.29 -7.81 -22.41
N HIS A 92 -20.34 -7.28 -23.03
CA HIS A 92 -20.83 -7.72 -24.35
C HIS A 92 -20.01 -7.16 -25.51
N LEU A 93 -19.21 -6.13 -25.28
CA LEU A 93 -18.30 -5.54 -26.26
C LEU A 93 -16.90 -6.12 -26.15
N THR A 94 -16.14 -5.99 -27.23
CA THR A 94 -14.70 -6.33 -27.27
C THR A 94 -13.87 -5.32 -26.51
N GLY A 95 -12.62 -5.66 -26.20
CA GLY A 95 -11.68 -4.71 -25.62
C GLY A 95 -11.46 -3.49 -26.50
N ALA A 96 -11.33 -3.70 -27.81
CA ALA A 96 -11.18 -2.62 -28.80
C ALA A 96 -12.39 -1.69 -28.83
N GLU A 97 -13.60 -2.22 -28.78
CA GLU A 97 -14.83 -1.41 -28.75
C GLU A 97 -14.92 -0.60 -27.46
N ASN A 98 -14.57 -1.19 -26.31
CA ASN A 98 -14.52 -0.47 -25.04
C ASN A 98 -13.52 0.71 -25.11
N MET A 99 -12.31 0.49 -25.62
CA MET A 99 -11.31 1.56 -25.82
C MET A 99 -11.80 2.62 -26.81
N ARG A 100 -12.51 2.24 -27.87
CA ARG A 100 -13.09 3.17 -28.85
C ARG A 100 -14.18 4.05 -28.25
N ILE A 101 -15.01 3.51 -27.34
CA ILE A 101 -15.99 4.32 -26.60
C ILE A 101 -15.27 5.39 -25.77
N LEU A 102 -14.24 4.99 -25.01
CA LEU A 102 -13.46 5.93 -24.20
C LEU A 102 -12.77 6.97 -25.09
N GLN A 103 -12.20 6.54 -26.20
CA GLN A 103 -11.54 7.40 -27.19
C GLN A 103 -12.46 8.51 -27.69
N ARG A 104 -13.69 8.14 -28.09
CA ARG A 104 -14.70 9.10 -28.57
C ARG A 104 -15.19 10.03 -27.47
N LEU A 105 -15.43 9.48 -26.27
CA LEU A 105 -15.89 10.25 -25.12
C LEU A 105 -14.90 11.34 -24.70
N LEU A 106 -13.61 11.06 -24.81
CA LEU A 106 -12.55 11.92 -24.32
C LEU A 106 -11.77 12.62 -25.45
N ASP A 107 -12.19 12.42 -26.72
CA ASP A 107 -11.54 12.96 -27.94
C ASP A 107 -10.04 12.67 -27.98
N LEU A 108 -9.68 11.38 -27.81
CA LEU A 108 -8.30 10.95 -27.76
C LEU A 108 -7.74 10.60 -29.15
N PRO A 109 -6.49 10.93 -29.45
CA PRO A 109 -5.85 10.49 -30.68
C PRO A 109 -5.58 8.98 -30.65
N ASP A 110 -5.62 8.32 -31.82
CA ASP A 110 -5.38 6.87 -31.97
C ASP A 110 -4.06 6.42 -31.32
N ARG A 111 -3.00 7.21 -31.47
CA ARG A 111 -1.69 6.94 -30.88
C ARG A 111 -1.71 6.81 -29.35
N ASP A 112 -2.60 7.52 -28.67
CA ASP A 112 -2.68 7.47 -27.19
C ASP A 112 -3.43 6.22 -26.74
N VAL A 113 -4.45 5.80 -27.49
CA VAL A 113 -5.14 4.53 -27.27
C VAL A 113 -4.22 3.35 -27.54
N ALA A 114 -3.51 3.34 -28.68
CA ALA A 114 -2.55 2.30 -29.01
C ALA A 114 -1.46 2.17 -27.93
N ARG A 115 -0.83 3.28 -27.54
CA ARG A 115 0.18 3.32 -26.48
C ARG A 115 -0.36 2.73 -25.14
N ALA A 116 -1.59 3.07 -24.77
CA ALA A 116 -2.19 2.57 -23.53
C ALA A 116 -2.44 1.05 -23.56
N VAL A 117 -2.87 0.52 -24.71
CA VAL A 117 -3.06 -0.91 -24.94
C VAL A 117 -1.73 -1.66 -24.96
N ASP A 118 -0.70 -1.09 -25.57
CA ASP A 118 0.64 -1.66 -25.64
C ASP A 118 1.30 -1.70 -24.26
N ALA A 119 1.16 -0.63 -23.47
CA ALA A 119 1.69 -0.57 -22.09
C ALA A 119 1.19 -1.71 -21.23
N VAL A 120 -0.07 -2.14 -21.39
CA VAL A 120 -0.66 -3.25 -20.65
C VAL A 120 -0.52 -4.61 -21.38
N ARG A 121 0.16 -4.66 -22.53
CA ARG A 121 0.39 -5.88 -23.33
C ARG A 121 -0.89 -6.61 -23.72
N MET A 122 -1.93 -5.85 -24.10
CA MET A 122 -3.26 -6.42 -24.42
C MET A 122 -3.55 -6.50 -25.93
N GLY A 123 -2.66 -6.04 -26.82
CA GLY A 123 -2.90 -5.92 -28.26
C GLY A 123 -3.55 -7.17 -28.89
N GLY A 124 -2.96 -8.35 -28.66
CA GLY A 124 -3.48 -9.62 -29.20
C GLY A 124 -4.83 -10.10 -28.62
N GLN A 125 -5.34 -9.46 -27.57
CA GLN A 125 -6.59 -9.84 -26.88
C GLN A 125 -7.74 -8.89 -27.16
N MET A 126 -7.48 -7.75 -27.80
CA MET A 126 -8.46 -6.67 -27.96
C MET A 126 -9.68 -7.05 -28.81
N GLY A 127 -9.58 -8.07 -29.64
CA GLY A 127 -10.71 -8.59 -30.45
C GLY A 127 -11.71 -9.46 -29.68
N LYS A 128 -11.37 -9.96 -28.48
CA LYS A 128 -12.26 -10.79 -27.66
C LYS A 128 -13.22 -9.94 -26.86
N ARG A 129 -14.42 -10.47 -26.58
CA ARG A 129 -15.39 -9.81 -25.70
C ARG A 129 -14.91 -9.76 -24.26
N VAL A 130 -15.16 -8.65 -23.56
CA VAL A 130 -14.67 -8.45 -22.18
C VAL A 130 -15.27 -9.47 -21.19
N ARG A 131 -16.46 -10.02 -21.45
CA ARG A 131 -17.03 -11.11 -20.65
C ARG A 131 -16.16 -12.39 -20.68
N GLU A 132 -15.38 -12.58 -21.73
CA GLU A 132 -14.50 -13.75 -21.95
C GLU A 132 -13.10 -13.53 -21.34
N TYR A 133 -12.84 -12.33 -20.81
CA TYR A 133 -11.56 -11.98 -20.20
C TYR A 133 -11.43 -12.63 -18.82
N SER A 134 -10.22 -13.12 -18.52
CA SER A 134 -9.83 -13.42 -17.14
C SER A 134 -9.88 -12.15 -16.28
N LEU A 135 -9.85 -12.30 -14.96
CA LEU A 135 -9.81 -11.15 -14.06
C LEU A 135 -8.57 -10.26 -14.34
N GLY A 136 -7.40 -10.87 -14.54
CA GLY A 136 -6.18 -10.13 -14.88
C GLY A 136 -6.28 -9.38 -16.21
N MET A 137 -6.93 -9.96 -17.23
CA MET A 137 -7.19 -9.24 -18.48
C MET A 137 -8.14 -8.06 -18.29
N LYS A 138 -9.19 -8.21 -17.46
CA LYS A 138 -10.10 -7.10 -17.11
C LYS A 138 -9.36 -6.00 -16.36
N GLN A 139 -8.50 -6.34 -15.39
CA GLN A 139 -7.66 -5.37 -14.69
C GLN A 139 -6.76 -4.61 -15.65
N ARG A 140 -6.05 -5.32 -16.55
CA ARG A 140 -5.18 -4.68 -17.55
C ARG A 140 -5.96 -3.77 -18.50
N LEU A 141 -7.15 -4.17 -18.96
CA LEU A 141 -8.00 -3.28 -19.76
C LEU A 141 -8.39 -2.02 -18.97
N GLY A 142 -8.78 -2.16 -17.70
CA GLY A 142 -9.11 -1.03 -16.84
C GLY A 142 -7.92 -0.07 -16.66
N ILE A 143 -6.70 -0.62 -16.50
CA ILE A 143 -5.48 0.19 -16.42
C ILE A 143 -5.20 0.86 -17.77
N ALA A 144 -5.39 0.17 -18.93
CA ALA A 144 -5.25 0.79 -20.25
C ALA A 144 -6.20 1.99 -20.41
N MET A 145 -7.46 1.82 -20.00
CA MET A 145 -8.43 2.92 -20.02
C MET A 145 -8.00 4.10 -19.16
N ALA A 146 -7.44 3.84 -17.98
CA ALA A 146 -6.90 4.86 -17.09
C ALA A 146 -5.65 5.57 -17.68
N LEU A 147 -4.83 4.86 -18.44
CA LEU A 147 -3.60 5.38 -19.07
C LEU A 147 -3.84 6.15 -20.38
N ALA A 148 -5.02 6.02 -21.00
CA ALA A 148 -5.27 6.56 -22.35
C ALA A 148 -5.08 8.08 -22.43
N ARG A 149 -5.27 8.83 -21.34
CA ARG A 149 -5.07 10.30 -21.29
C ARG A 149 -3.65 10.74 -20.93
N ARG A 150 -2.67 9.86 -20.90
CA ARG A 150 -1.29 10.16 -20.45
C ARG A 150 -1.26 10.82 -19.06
N PRO A 151 -1.80 10.16 -18.04
CA PRO A 151 -1.89 10.76 -16.72
C PRO A 151 -0.50 10.96 -16.10
N SER A 152 -0.34 12.02 -15.30
CA SER A 152 0.83 12.19 -14.42
C SER A 152 0.68 11.45 -13.09
N LEU A 153 -0.56 11.09 -12.73
CA LEU A 153 -0.91 10.32 -11.54
C LEU A 153 -1.84 9.17 -11.94
N LEU A 154 -1.48 7.95 -11.56
CA LEU A 154 -2.33 6.77 -11.70
C LEU A 154 -2.72 6.26 -10.31
N ILE A 155 -4.02 6.10 -10.05
CA ILE A 155 -4.55 5.59 -8.78
C ILE A 155 -5.19 4.22 -9.04
N LEU A 156 -4.70 3.18 -8.36
CA LEU A 156 -5.13 1.80 -8.50
C LEU A 156 -5.61 1.27 -7.14
N ASP A 157 -6.89 0.96 -7.03
CA ASP A 157 -7.48 0.41 -5.80
C ASP A 157 -7.50 -1.12 -5.87
N GLU A 158 -6.67 -1.78 -5.04
CA GLU A 158 -6.54 -3.25 -4.95
C GLU A 158 -6.34 -3.94 -6.33
N PRO A 159 -5.40 -3.48 -7.20
CA PRO A 159 -5.33 -3.94 -8.60
C PRO A 159 -4.90 -5.40 -8.76
N VAL A 160 -4.37 -6.02 -7.73
CA VAL A 160 -3.90 -7.42 -7.73
C VAL A 160 -4.85 -8.37 -7.02
N ASN A 161 -5.91 -7.85 -6.40
CA ASN A 161 -6.85 -8.68 -5.63
C ASN A 161 -7.53 -9.74 -6.51
N GLY A 162 -7.44 -11.00 -6.07
CA GLY A 162 -8.03 -12.15 -6.77
C GLY A 162 -7.26 -12.62 -8.02
N LEU A 163 -6.06 -12.09 -8.27
CA LEU A 163 -5.19 -12.57 -9.33
C LEU A 163 -4.35 -13.77 -8.85
N ASP A 164 -3.96 -14.61 -9.80
CA ASP A 164 -2.95 -15.64 -9.58
C ASP A 164 -1.53 -15.03 -9.44
N PRO A 165 -0.53 -15.76 -8.94
CA PRO A 165 0.81 -15.22 -8.74
C PRO A 165 1.45 -14.65 -10.02
N ALA A 166 1.17 -15.23 -11.18
CA ALA A 166 1.67 -14.72 -12.46
C ALA A 166 1.05 -13.36 -12.81
N GLY A 167 -0.28 -13.22 -12.63
CA GLY A 167 -1.00 -11.96 -12.83
C GLY A 167 -0.54 -10.87 -11.87
N ILE A 168 -0.27 -11.21 -10.61
CA ILE A 168 0.29 -10.27 -9.62
C ILE A 168 1.63 -9.72 -10.11
N GLU A 169 2.54 -10.60 -10.55
CA GLU A 169 3.87 -10.15 -11.02
C GLU A 169 3.79 -9.33 -12.32
N GLU A 170 2.84 -9.62 -13.20
CA GLU A 170 2.59 -8.81 -14.39
C GLU A 170 2.15 -7.38 -14.03
N ILE A 171 1.21 -7.22 -13.08
CA ILE A 171 0.78 -5.88 -12.62
C ILE A 171 1.92 -5.15 -11.91
N ARG A 172 2.71 -5.84 -11.08
CA ARG A 172 3.87 -5.26 -10.43
C ARG A 172 4.89 -4.72 -11.43
N ARG A 173 5.18 -5.49 -12.47
CA ARG A 173 6.09 -5.07 -13.54
C ARG A 173 5.54 -3.84 -14.26
N LEU A 174 4.25 -3.87 -14.63
CA LEU A 174 3.59 -2.73 -15.25
C LEU A 174 3.70 -1.46 -14.40
N VAL A 175 3.45 -1.56 -13.10
CA VAL A 175 3.55 -0.40 -12.18
C VAL A 175 4.99 0.14 -12.12
N ARG A 176 6.00 -0.74 -12.08
CA ARG A 176 7.42 -0.32 -12.12
C ARG A 176 7.77 0.37 -13.45
N ASP A 177 7.36 -0.21 -14.57
CA ASP A 177 7.62 0.32 -15.92
C ASP A 177 7.00 1.73 -16.03
N LEU A 178 5.74 1.92 -15.60
CA LEU A 178 5.06 3.22 -15.60
C LEU A 178 5.76 4.26 -14.72
N ALA A 179 6.24 3.86 -13.55
CA ALA A 179 6.99 4.77 -12.67
C ALA A 179 8.34 5.16 -13.26
N SER A 180 9.02 4.23 -13.94
CA SER A 180 10.26 4.51 -14.68
C SER A 180 10.04 5.50 -15.84
N ASP A 181 8.85 5.47 -16.43
CA ASP A 181 8.41 6.43 -17.45
C ASP A 181 7.95 7.79 -16.87
N GLY A 182 8.09 7.97 -15.55
CA GLY A 182 7.79 9.23 -14.84
C GLY A 182 6.33 9.38 -14.38
N VAL A 183 5.49 8.35 -14.52
CA VAL A 183 4.13 8.35 -13.98
C VAL A 183 4.19 8.12 -12.46
N THR A 184 3.55 8.97 -11.68
CA THR A 184 3.36 8.71 -10.26
C THR A 184 2.24 7.69 -10.08
N VAL A 185 2.48 6.61 -9.36
CA VAL A 185 1.48 5.55 -9.17
C VAL A 185 1.14 5.41 -7.70
N MET A 186 -0.14 5.53 -7.36
CA MET A 186 -0.68 5.19 -6.03
C MET A 186 -1.42 3.87 -6.12
N VAL A 187 -0.95 2.88 -5.36
CA VAL A 187 -1.54 1.52 -5.33
C VAL A 187 -2.01 1.21 -3.93
N SER A 188 -3.27 0.82 -3.75
CA SER A 188 -3.72 0.29 -2.47
C SER A 188 -3.57 -1.22 -2.38
N SER A 189 -3.32 -1.71 -1.17
CA SER A 189 -3.45 -3.11 -0.82
C SER A 189 -3.74 -3.30 0.67
N HIS A 190 -4.30 -4.43 1.02
CA HIS A 190 -4.44 -4.87 2.40
C HIS A 190 -3.30 -5.81 2.83
N LEU A 191 -2.45 -6.24 1.90
CA LEU A 191 -1.29 -7.11 2.12
C LEU A 191 0.01 -6.37 1.75
N LEU A 192 0.95 -6.28 2.68
CA LEU A 192 2.23 -5.65 2.44
C LEU A 192 3.02 -6.39 1.35
N GLY A 193 3.08 -7.72 1.42
CA GLY A 193 3.82 -8.56 0.47
C GLY A 193 3.41 -8.39 -1.00
N GLU A 194 2.24 -7.80 -1.27
CA GLU A 194 1.80 -7.50 -2.63
C GLU A 194 2.51 -6.29 -3.23
N ILE A 195 2.89 -5.31 -2.41
CA ILE A 195 3.38 -3.99 -2.86
C ILE A 195 4.82 -3.74 -2.44
N ASP A 196 5.32 -4.40 -1.40
CA ASP A 196 6.59 -4.09 -0.75
C ASP A 196 7.79 -4.05 -1.73
N ARG A 197 7.79 -4.93 -2.73
CA ARG A 197 8.83 -5.02 -3.77
C ARG A 197 8.70 -3.99 -4.88
N THR A 198 7.62 -3.23 -4.90
CA THR A 198 7.30 -2.30 -5.99
C THR A 198 7.24 -0.85 -5.47
N ALA A 199 6.74 -0.66 -4.25
CA ALA A 199 6.60 0.66 -3.66
C ALA A 199 7.94 1.27 -3.27
N THR A 200 8.13 2.54 -3.64
CA THR A 200 9.27 3.38 -3.22
C THR A 200 8.96 4.13 -1.93
N VAL A 201 7.69 4.44 -1.70
CA VAL A 201 7.16 5.07 -0.48
C VAL A 201 5.93 4.30 -0.03
N LEU A 202 5.80 4.08 1.26
CA LEU A 202 4.68 3.40 1.90
C LEU A 202 3.90 4.39 2.75
N GLY A 203 2.57 4.33 2.69
CA GLY A 203 1.66 4.96 3.63
C GLY A 203 0.77 3.89 4.26
N ILE A 204 0.78 3.76 5.58
CA ILE A 204 -0.03 2.78 6.30
C ILE A 204 -1.16 3.48 7.02
N ILE A 205 -2.40 3.09 6.71
CA ILE A 205 -3.59 3.62 7.32
C ILE A 205 -4.29 2.56 8.18
N ALA A 206 -4.66 2.91 9.40
CA ALA A 206 -5.50 2.09 10.26
C ALA A 206 -6.57 2.96 10.92
N ARG A 207 -7.80 2.44 10.99
CA ARG A 207 -8.96 3.12 11.61
C ARG A 207 -9.15 4.57 11.15
N GLY A 208 -8.85 4.86 9.88
CA GLY A 208 -9.01 6.19 9.31
C GLY A 208 -7.82 7.13 9.48
N THR A 209 -6.80 6.77 10.23
CA THR A 209 -5.61 7.60 10.50
C THR A 209 -4.37 7.03 9.82
N LEU A 210 -3.48 7.92 9.36
CA LEU A 210 -2.16 7.54 8.83
C LEU A 210 -1.24 7.25 10.02
N ILE A 211 -0.80 6.00 10.15
CA ILE A 211 0.05 5.54 11.25
C ILE A 211 1.53 5.48 10.88
N PHE A 212 1.82 5.41 9.58
CA PHE A 212 3.18 5.47 9.05
C PHE A 212 3.18 6.08 7.66
N GLN A 213 4.22 6.83 7.31
CA GLN A 213 4.53 7.24 5.96
C GLN A 213 6.04 7.42 5.81
N GLY A 214 6.63 6.67 4.89
CA GLY A 214 8.08 6.69 4.67
C GLY A 214 8.53 5.63 3.68
N THR A 215 9.82 5.45 3.57
CA THR A 215 10.45 4.41 2.77
C THR A 215 10.34 3.03 3.45
N ARG A 216 10.61 1.97 2.68
CA ARG A 216 10.71 0.61 3.21
C ARG A 216 11.80 0.49 4.30
N ALA A 217 12.94 1.17 4.14
CA ALA A 217 14.02 1.17 5.11
C ALA A 217 13.61 1.85 6.43
N GLU A 218 12.87 2.97 6.33
CA GLU A 218 12.32 3.65 7.52
C GLU A 218 11.27 2.78 8.23
N LEU A 219 10.44 2.03 7.48
CA LEU A 219 9.49 1.09 8.09
C LEU A 219 10.21 -0.05 8.82
N ALA A 220 11.24 -0.63 8.22
CA ALA A 220 12.06 -1.67 8.86
C ALA A 220 12.73 -1.16 10.14
N GLY A 221 13.27 0.07 10.09
CA GLY A 221 13.89 0.72 11.25
C GLY A 221 12.92 1.22 12.32
N ALA A 222 11.61 1.28 12.02
CA ALA A 222 10.59 1.73 12.98
C ALA A 222 10.31 0.72 14.10
N SER A 223 10.82 -0.50 14.01
CA SER A 223 10.67 -1.53 15.03
C SER A 223 12.05 -2.01 15.50
N ALA A 224 12.25 -2.07 16.81
CA ALA A 224 13.44 -2.70 17.36
C ALA A 224 13.45 -4.20 17.03
N PRO A 225 14.62 -4.80 16.74
CA PRO A 225 14.73 -6.22 16.45
C PRO A 225 14.25 -7.06 17.63
N ASP A 226 13.76 -8.25 17.33
CA ASP A 226 13.47 -9.24 18.35
C ASP A 226 14.77 -9.91 18.82
N THR A 227 14.90 -10.13 20.14
CA THR A 227 15.98 -10.95 20.68
C THR A 227 15.49 -12.39 20.75
N LEU A 228 16.18 -13.29 20.04
CA LEU A 228 16.00 -14.73 20.16
C LEU A 228 17.01 -15.28 21.17
N LEU A 229 16.51 -15.99 22.17
CA LEU A 229 17.30 -16.55 23.24
C LEU A 229 17.04 -18.05 23.36
N GLU A 230 18.11 -18.84 23.26
CA GLU A 230 18.10 -20.29 23.48
C GLU A 230 18.71 -20.58 24.85
N CYS A 231 17.97 -21.30 25.71
CA CYS A 231 18.40 -21.54 27.08
C CYS A 231 17.95 -22.91 27.61
N SER A 232 18.55 -23.32 28.73
CA SER A 232 18.32 -24.64 29.34
C SER A 232 16.90 -24.84 29.87
N ASP A 233 16.24 -23.77 30.32
CA ASP A 233 14.85 -23.76 30.80
C ASP A 233 14.10 -22.52 30.31
N PRO A 234 13.45 -22.62 29.13
CA PRO A 234 12.68 -21.52 28.58
C PRO A 234 11.47 -21.10 29.42
N ALA A 235 10.92 -22.01 30.23
CA ALA A 235 9.76 -21.69 31.06
C ALA A 235 10.16 -20.83 32.25
N ALA A 236 11.19 -21.23 32.98
CA ALA A 236 11.75 -20.45 34.10
C ALA A 236 12.30 -19.11 33.60
N ALA A 237 13.02 -19.10 32.48
CA ALA A 237 13.55 -17.88 31.84
C ALA A 237 12.43 -16.89 31.50
N SER A 238 11.33 -17.38 30.91
CA SER A 238 10.17 -16.54 30.57
C SER A 238 9.58 -15.89 31.83
N GLY A 239 9.38 -16.64 32.91
CA GLY A 239 8.86 -16.11 34.17
C GLY A 239 9.74 -15.00 34.77
N LEU A 240 11.05 -15.21 34.79
CA LEU A 240 12.03 -14.23 35.28
C LEU A 240 12.03 -12.94 34.45
N LEU A 241 11.92 -13.06 33.13
CA LEU A 241 11.92 -11.92 32.20
C LEU A 241 10.61 -11.14 32.30
N VAL A 242 9.45 -11.81 32.42
CA VAL A 242 8.16 -11.18 32.66
C VAL A 242 8.16 -10.37 33.97
N ALA A 243 8.71 -10.91 35.05
CA ALA A 243 8.86 -10.21 36.32
C ALA A 243 9.68 -8.91 36.22
N ARG A 244 10.46 -8.74 35.14
CA ARG A 244 11.28 -7.56 34.85
C ARG A 244 10.71 -6.67 33.74
N GLY A 245 9.44 -6.91 33.37
CA GLY A 245 8.72 -6.08 32.40
C GLY A 245 9.00 -6.41 30.93
N ALA A 246 9.70 -7.52 30.64
CA ALA A 246 9.80 -8.01 29.27
C ALA A 246 8.54 -8.82 28.90
N ALA A 247 8.27 -8.96 27.60
CA ALA A 247 7.16 -9.74 27.07
C ALA A 247 7.66 -10.91 26.20
N PRO A 248 8.32 -11.93 26.78
CA PRO A 248 8.83 -13.06 26.03
C PRO A 248 7.69 -13.90 25.46
N VAL A 249 7.83 -14.29 24.19
CA VAL A 249 6.96 -15.27 23.54
C VAL A 249 7.75 -16.55 23.38
N ARG A 250 7.23 -17.64 23.90
CA ARG A 250 7.88 -18.96 23.79
C ARG A 250 7.54 -19.60 22.46
N ASP A 251 8.60 -20.01 21.72
CA ASP A 251 8.49 -20.81 20.51
C ASP A 251 9.40 -22.05 20.67
N ARG A 252 8.79 -23.17 21.09
CA ARG A 252 9.48 -24.43 21.42
C ARG A 252 10.58 -24.20 22.47
N ASP A 253 11.87 -24.33 22.06
CA ASP A 253 13.05 -24.18 22.90
C ASP A 253 13.66 -22.77 22.83
N LEU A 254 13.02 -21.85 22.07
CA LEU A 254 13.43 -20.47 21.90
C LEU A 254 12.49 -19.52 22.63
N LEU A 255 13.07 -18.48 23.21
CA LEU A 255 12.34 -17.31 23.69
C LEU A 255 12.56 -16.16 22.71
N ARG A 256 11.48 -15.67 22.13
CA ARG A 256 11.45 -14.44 21.35
C ARG A 256 11.06 -13.29 22.26
N ILE A 257 11.91 -12.29 22.40
CA ILE A 257 11.70 -11.13 23.27
C ILE A 257 11.67 -9.88 22.40
N PRO A 258 10.49 -9.27 22.20
CA PRO A 258 10.36 -8.10 21.38
C PRO A 258 11.07 -6.88 21.95
N GLY A 259 11.73 -6.10 21.08
CA GLY A 259 12.14 -4.73 21.38
C GLY A 259 13.23 -4.54 22.41
N LEU A 260 14.03 -5.57 22.74
CA LEU A 260 15.15 -5.40 23.64
C LEU A 260 16.30 -4.63 22.96
N THR A 261 16.79 -3.58 23.62
CA THR A 261 18.04 -2.94 23.24
C THR A 261 19.23 -3.89 23.51
N ARG A 262 20.36 -3.66 22.87
CA ARG A 262 21.58 -4.47 23.12
C ARG A 262 21.96 -4.52 24.60
N ARG A 263 21.80 -3.39 25.31
CA ARG A 263 22.08 -3.32 26.76
C ARG A 263 21.08 -4.14 27.56
N ALA A 264 19.79 -3.99 27.29
CA ALA A 264 18.75 -4.78 27.94
C ALA A 264 18.89 -6.28 27.68
N THR A 265 19.35 -6.67 26.47
CA THR A 265 19.67 -8.06 26.14
C THR A 265 20.82 -8.58 27.02
N ALA A 266 21.90 -7.81 27.18
CA ALA A 266 23.01 -8.21 28.04
C ALA A 266 22.59 -8.32 29.51
N ASP A 267 21.76 -7.39 29.99
CA ASP A 267 21.22 -7.42 31.36
C ASP A 267 20.31 -8.64 31.57
N ALA A 268 19.49 -8.98 30.59
CA ALA A 268 18.63 -10.16 30.63
C ALA A 268 19.43 -11.45 30.69
N VAL A 269 20.47 -11.59 29.86
CA VAL A 269 21.39 -12.75 29.88
C VAL A 269 22.09 -12.87 31.24
N ALA A 270 22.62 -11.77 31.79
CA ALA A 270 23.30 -11.77 33.07
C ALA A 270 22.37 -12.21 34.22
N VAL A 271 21.10 -11.84 34.15
CA VAL A 271 20.09 -12.28 35.11
C VAL A 271 19.85 -13.79 35.02
N LEU A 272 19.61 -14.31 33.81
CA LEU A 272 19.34 -15.73 33.60
C LEU A 272 20.48 -16.62 34.08
N VAL A 273 21.71 -16.21 33.79
CA VAL A 273 22.92 -16.94 34.23
C VAL A 273 23.05 -16.92 35.73
N ARG A 274 22.78 -15.79 36.41
CA ARG A 274 22.78 -15.72 37.91
C ARG A 274 21.75 -16.62 38.57
N GLU A 275 20.62 -16.82 37.91
CA GLU A 275 19.56 -17.71 38.41
C GLU A 275 19.79 -19.18 37.99
N GLY A 276 20.98 -19.51 37.46
CA GLY A 276 21.36 -20.87 37.08
C GLY A 276 20.80 -21.37 35.77
N ILE A 277 20.25 -20.50 34.95
CA ILE A 277 19.73 -20.86 33.63
C ILE A 277 20.85 -20.71 32.61
N GLY A 278 21.25 -21.82 31.98
CA GLY A 278 22.26 -21.83 30.91
C GLY A 278 21.74 -21.12 29.66
N VAL A 279 22.50 -20.15 29.16
CA VAL A 279 22.17 -19.47 27.88
C VAL A 279 23.10 -20.02 26.81
N TYR A 280 22.53 -20.64 25.76
CA TYR A 280 23.25 -21.32 24.71
C TYR A 280 23.49 -20.44 23.48
N ALA A 281 22.48 -19.61 23.12
CA ALA A 281 22.60 -18.67 22.02
C ALA A 281 21.76 -17.42 22.27
N VAL A 282 22.26 -16.29 21.75
CA VAL A 282 21.53 -15.01 21.70
C VAL A 282 21.70 -14.45 20.29
N ARG A 283 20.60 -14.19 19.62
CA ARG A 283 20.58 -13.60 18.27
C ARG A 283 19.61 -12.44 18.24
N GLN A 284 19.92 -11.42 17.48
CA GLN A 284 18.95 -10.40 17.11
C GLN A 284 18.41 -10.73 15.72
N GLU A 285 17.09 -10.78 15.59
CA GLU A 285 16.37 -11.01 14.34
C GLU A 285 15.58 -9.76 14.00
N GLU A 286 15.86 -9.19 12.83
CA GLU A 286 15.04 -8.09 12.32
C GLU A 286 13.63 -8.59 12.10
N ARG A 287 12.64 -7.83 12.57
CA ARG A 287 11.25 -8.14 12.31
C ARG A 287 10.98 -8.08 10.82
N SER A 288 10.22 -9.02 10.31
CA SER A 288 9.72 -8.91 8.95
C SER A 288 8.88 -7.63 8.81
N LEU A 289 8.90 -7.03 7.62
CA LEU A 289 8.05 -5.86 7.36
C LEU A 289 6.56 -6.16 7.58
N GLU A 290 6.15 -7.43 7.39
CA GLU A 290 4.79 -7.90 7.65
C GLU A 290 4.46 -7.88 9.14
N ASP A 291 5.40 -8.31 10.00
CA ASP A 291 5.21 -8.25 11.45
C ASP A 291 5.12 -6.81 11.95
N VAL A 292 5.96 -5.91 11.42
CA VAL A 292 5.89 -4.48 11.73
C VAL A 292 4.55 -3.89 11.28
N PHE A 293 4.12 -4.19 10.06
CA PHE A 293 2.82 -3.77 9.54
C PHE A 293 1.65 -4.29 10.40
N MET A 294 1.69 -5.57 10.78
CA MET A 294 0.66 -6.17 11.61
C MET A 294 0.63 -5.55 13.02
N ALA A 295 1.80 -5.28 13.62
CA ALA A 295 1.89 -4.61 14.91
C ALA A 295 1.29 -3.20 14.87
N LEU A 296 1.65 -2.41 13.86
CA LEU A 296 1.12 -1.06 13.66
C LEU A 296 -0.41 -1.06 13.45
N THR A 297 -0.94 -2.02 12.69
CA THR A 297 -2.36 -2.03 12.31
C THR A 297 -3.28 -2.60 13.38
N ARG A 298 -2.80 -3.50 14.25
CA ARG A 298 -3.57 -4.08 15.36
C ARG A 298 -3.73 -3.14 16.56
N GLY A 299 -3.00 -2.04 16.61
CA GLY A 299 -3.12 -1.03 17.67
C GLY A 299 -2.23 -1.29 18.87
N GLY A 300 -1.23 -2.13 18.73
CA GLY A 300 -0.04 -2.12 19.58
C GLY A 300 0.85 -0.99 19.07
N GLY A 301 1.05 0.04 19.89
CA GLY A 301 2.10 1.03 19.62
C GLY A 301 3.46 0.31 19.54
N LEU A 302 4.39 0.89 18.78
CA LEU A 302 5.80 0.50 18.77
C LEU A 302 6.40 0.72 20.15
#